data_0d7a63c83fd51ce3fe33b4fc89ab98bd
#
_entry.id   0d7a63c83fd51ce3fe33b4fc89ab98bd
#
_cell.length_a   1.000
_cell.length_b   1.000
_cell.length_c   1.000
_cell.angle_alpha   90.00
_cell.angle_beta   90.00
_cell.angle_gamma   90.00
#
_symmetry.space_group_name_H-M   'P 1'
#
loop_
_entity.id
_entity.type
_entity.pdbx_description
1 polymer ?
#
loop_
_entity_poly.entity_id
_entity_poly.type
_entity_poly.pdbx_seq_one_letter_code
_entity_poly.pdbx_strand_id
1 'polypeptide(L)'
;LLIIFGARYVLQQANRIQRDPNFKIEDETNPYLAIDKVENMQGYWTVALFGVDSRDNSLGKGNNTDVIIIANVNQANGEIKLVSIFRDTYLNLDDDGTYNKINQAYARGGPKQAIKALNKNLDIQIDDYATFNWKAVADSINILGGVDIELSKAEFYYINAYITETVEATGVASQHLKSAGMNHLDGVQAVAY
;
A
#
# COMPACT_ATOMS: atom_id res chain seq x y z
N LEU A 1 -22.27 -18.20 -22.59
CA LEU A 1 -22.22 -18.48 -21.14
C LEU A 1 -20.83 -18.15 -20.57
N LEU A 2 -19.72 -18.67 -21.11
CA LEU A 2 -18.33 -18.44 -20.65
C LEU A 2 -17.94 -16.95 -20.63
N ILE A 3 -18.33 -16.18 -21.66
CA ILE A 3 -18.05 -14.74 -21.74
C ILE A 3 -18.76 -13.97 -20.63
N ILE A 4 -20.00 -14.35 -20.30
CA ILE A 4 -20.78 -13.73 -19.22
C ILE A 4 -20.16 -14.05 -17.85
N PHE A 5 -19.68 -15.30 -17.65
CA PHE A 5 -18.95 -15.68 -16.42
C PHE A 5 -17.63 -14.93 -16.30
N GLY A 6 -16.86 -14.82 -17.40
CA GLY A 6 -15.61 -14.06 -17.42
C GLY A 6 -15.83 -12.58 -17.14
N ALA A 7 -16.81 -11.95 -17.79
CA ALA A 7 -17.15 -10.55 -17.52
C ALA A 7 -17.61 -10.31 -16.07
N ARG A 8 -18.44 -11.21 -15.53
CA ARG A 8 -18.88 -11.14 -14.14
C ARG A 8 -17.72 -11.29 -13.15
N TYR A 9 -16.79 -12.20 -13.42
CA TYR A 9 -15.60 -12.38 -12.60
C TYR A 9 -14.72 -11.12 -12.59
N VAL A 10 -14.44 -10.55 -13.78
CA VAL A 10 -13.66 -9.30 -13.91
C VAL A 10 -14.35 -8.14 -13.19
N LEU A 11 -15.67 -7.97 -13.36
CA LEU A 11 -16.43 -6.94 -12.66
C LEU A 11 -16.42 -7.15 -11.14
N GLN A 12 -16.49 -8.38 -10.67
CA GLN A 12 -16.43 -8.69 -9.26
C GLN A 12 -15.06 -8.38 -8.66
N GLN A 13 -13.96 -8.60 -9.37
CA GLN A 13 -12.61 -8.21 -8.95
C GLN A 13 -12.44 -6.68 -8.98
N ALA A 14 -12.91 -6.02 -10.02
CA ALA A 14 -12.86 -4.56 -10.14
C ALA A 14 -13.63 -3.84 -9.01
N ASN A 15 -14.73 -4.42 -8.53
CA ASN A 15 -15.52 -3.88 -7.43
C ASN A 15 -14.84 -4.02 -6.03
N ARG A 16 -13.75 -4.77 -5.93
CA ARG A 16 -12.94 -4.83 -4.70
C ARG A 16 -12.05 -3.61 -4.53
N ILE A 17 -11.77 -2.89 -5.62
CA ILE A 17 -10.99 -1.66 -5.60
C ILE A 17 -11.93 -0.50 -5.27
N GLN A 18 -11.75 0.07 -4.09
CA GLN A 18 -12.44 1.29 -3.71
C GLN A 18 -11.73 2.48 -4.36
N ARG A 19 -12.44 3.23 -5.17
CA ARG A 19 -11.93 4.46 -5.78
C ARG A 19 -12.38 5.65 -4.95
N ASP A 20 -11.47 6.59 -4.69
CA ASP A 20 -11.83 7.90 -4.14
C ASP A 20 -12.26 8.84 -5.27
N PRO A 21 -13.56 9.07 -5.48
CA PRO A 21 -14.04 9.92 -6.57
C PRO A 21 -13.70 11.40 -6.35
N ASN A 22 -13.31 11.77 -5.13
CA ASN A 22 -12.98 13.14 -4.74
C ASN A 22 -11.47 13.42 -4.78
N PHE A 23 -10.66 12.39 -5.09
CA PHE A 23 -9.22 12.60 -5.24
C PHE A 23 -8.95 13.24 -6.59
N LYS A 24 -8.34 14.44 -6.56
CA LYS A 24 -7.81 15.13 -7.72
C LYS A 24 -6.37 15.45 -7.42
N ILE A 25 -5.48 14.94 -8.24
CA ILE A 25 -4.05 15.13 -8.03
C ILE A 25 -3.64 16.60 -8.15
N GLU A 26 -4.39 17.37 -8.94
CA GLU A 26 -4.16 18.80 -9.14
C GLU A 26 -4.30 19.60 -7.83
N ASP A 27 -5.09 19.10 -6.87
CA ASP A 27 -5.29 19.74 -5.56
C ASP A 27 -4.11 19.50 -4.60
N GLU A 28 -3.25 18.51 -4.91
CA GLU A 28 -2.14 18.05 -4.05
C GLU A 28 -0.76 18.27 -4.70
N THR A 29 -0.67 19.18 -5.66
CA THR A 29 0.59 19.52 -6.35
C THR A 29 1.57 20.22 -5.40
N ASN A 30 2.86 20.05 -5.67
CA ASN A 30 3.91 20.82 -5.02
C ASN A 30 4.12 22.15 -5.77
N PRO A 31 3.57 23.29 -5.28
CA PRO A 31 3.66 24.57 -6.00
C PRO A 31 5.09 25.16 -6.01
N TYR A 32 6.01 24.57 -5.24
CA TYR A 32 7.40 25.02 -5.11
C TYR A 32 8.38 24.14 -5.90
N LEU A 33 7.85 23.16 -6.67
CA LEU A 33 8.69 22.27 -7.46
C LEU A 33 9.41 23.06 -8.57
N ALA A 34 10.73 22.97 -8.61
CA ALA A 34 11.54 23.65 -9.61
C ALA A 34 11.24 23.11 -11.02
N ILE A 35 11.33 23.99 -12.03
CA ILE A 35 10.97 23.67 -13.44
C ILE A 35 11.80 22.49 -13.96
N ASP A 36 13.09 22.46 -13.67
CA ASP A 36 14.01 21.39 -14.07
C ASP A 36 13.60 20.02 -13.47
N LYS A 37 13.03 20.02 -12.27
CA LYS A 37 12.51 18.80 -11.64
C LYS A 37 11.22 18.34 -12.32
N VAL A 38 10.33 19.26 -12.66
CA VAL A 38 9.11 18.94 -13.42
C VAL A 38 9.47 18.30 -14.75
N GLU A 39 10.46 18.86 -15.47
CA GLU A 39 10.94 18.29 -16.73
C GLU A 39 11.54 16.89 -16.55
N ASN A 40 12.31 16.66 -15.50
CA ASN A 40 12.92 15.36 -15.18
C ASN A 40 11.89 14.30 -14.76
N MET A 41 10.71 14.69 -14.32
CA MET A 41 9.61 13.78 -13.98
C MET A 41 8.74 13.41 -15.18
N GLN A 42 8.88 14.09 -16.32
CA GLN A 42 8.11 13.75 -17.52
C GLN A 42 8.42 12.33 -18.00
N GLY A 43 7.37 11.59 -18.37
CA GLY A 43 7.48 10.19 -18.78
C GLY A 43 7.58 9.19 -17.61
N TYR A 44 7.49 9.66 -16.38
CA TYR A 44 7.35 8.82 -15.20
C TYR A 44 5.95 8.92 -14.60
N TRP A 45 5.51 7.82 -14.00
CA TRP A 45 4.30 7.78 -13.18
C TRP A 45 4.71 7.46 -11.75
N THR A 46 4.48 8.39 -10.84
CA THR A 46 4.89 8.29 -9.44
C THR A 46 3.69 8.01 -8.56
N VAL A 47 3.68 6.86 -7.90
CA VAL A 47 2.56 6.37 -7.10
C VAL A 47 2.98 6.23 -5.65
N ALA A 48 2.16 6.75 -4.72
CA ALA A 48 2.33 6.48 -3.31
C ALA A 48 1.55 5.22 -2.90
N LEU A 49 2.23 4.27 -2.27
CA LEU A 49 1.63 3.07 -1.72
C LEU A 49 1.61 3.17 -0.19
N PHE A 50 0.41 3.12 0.38
CA PHE A 50 0.19 3.23 1.82
C PHE A 50 -0.33 1.90 2.38
N GLY A 51 0.40 1.32 3.34
CA GLY A 51 -0.09 0.21 4.15
C GLY A 51 -0.63 0.73 5.48
N VAL A 52 -1.90 0.48 5.76
CA VAL A 52 -2.58 0.95 6.98
C VAL A 52 -2.99 -0.22 7.88
N ASP A 53 -2.79 -0.05 9.19
CA ASP A 53 -3.35 -0.96 10.19
C ASP A 53 -4.79 -0.55 10.48
N SER A 54 -5.74 -1.10 9.73
CA SER A 54 -7.17 -0.84 9.86
C SER A 54 -7.90 -2.09 10.30
N ARG A 55 -8.45 -2.05 11.52
CA ARG A 55 -9.23 -3.15 12.09
C ARG A 55 -10.70 -3.16 11.66
N ASP A 56 -11.20 -2.03 11.18
CA ASP A 56 -12.59 -1.84 10.74
C ASP A 56 -12.74 -1.79 9.21
N ASN A 57 -11.67 -2.12 8.48
CA ASN A 57 -11.56 -2.01 7.03
C ASN A 57 -11.70 -0.58 6.48
N SER A 58 -11.64 0.46 7.32
CA SER A 58 -11.59 1.83 6.85
C SER A 58 -10.20 2.14 6.25
N LEU A 59 -10.16 2.83 5.11
CA LEU A 59 -8.92 3.21 4.43
C LEU A 59 -8.65 4.72 4.51
N GLY A 60 -9.48 5.45 5.25
CA GLY A 60 -9.41 6.91 5.36
C GLY A 60 -8.57 7.40 6.53
N LYS A 61 -8.78 8.67 6.86
CA LYS A 61 -8.19 9.33 8.04
C LYS A 61 -8.52 8.57 9.34
N GLY A 62 -7.66 8.71 10.33
CA GLY A 62 -7.76 8.00 11.60
C GLY A 62 -6.83 6.79 11.68
N ASN A 63 -6.35 6.29 10.54
CA ASN A 63 -5.41 5.18 10.47
C ASN A 63 -3.97 5.69 10.32
N ASN A 64 -3.04 5.10 11.06
CA ASN A 64 -1.62 5.32 10.81
C ASN A 64 -1.15 4.45 9.64
N THR A 65 -0.21 4.99 8.87
CA THR A 65 0.48 4.20 7.84
C THR A 65 1.74 3.58 8.43
N ASP A 66 1.80 2.25 8.41
CA ASP A 66 2.99 1.52 8.84
C ASP A 66 3.97 1.28 7.70
N VAL A 67 3.44 1.28 6.47
CA VAL A 67 4.21 1.18 5.24
C VAL A 67 3.93 2.39 4.36
N ILE A 68 5.00 3.05 3.90
CA ILE A 68 4.95 4.16 2.95
C ILE A 68 6.02 3.88 1.89
N ILE A 69 5.59 3.63 0.65
CA ILE A 69 6.48 3.37 -0.47
C ILE A 69 6.13 4.32 -1.62
N ILE A 70 7.14 4.94 -2.21
CA ILE A 70 7.00 5.67 -3.47
C ILE A 70 7.46 4.75 -4.58
N ALA A 71 6.58 4.43 -5.50
CA ALA A 71 6.86 3.71 -6.72
C ALA A 71 6.96 4.70 -7.89
N ASN A 72 8.11 4.75 -8.54
CA ASN A 72 8.32 5.58 -9.72
C ASN A 72 8.49 4.68 -10.94
N VAL A 73 7.56 4.77 -11.87
CA VAL A 73 7.43 3.90 -13.05
C VAL A 73 7.83 4.69 -14.29
N ASN A 74 8.87 4.25 -14.97
CA ASN A 74 9.23 4.78 -16.28
C ASN A 74 8.25 4.24 -17.34
N GLN A 75 7.42 5.12 -17.89
CA GLN A 75 6.37 4.75 -18.84
C GLN A 75 6.91 4.31 -20.21
N ALA A 76 8.17 4.64 -20.54
CA ALA A 76 8.77 4.27 -21.81
C ALA A 76 9.32 2.83 -21.82
N ASN A 77 9.89 2.37 -20.71
CA ASN A 77 10.55 1.06 -20.64
C ASN A 77 10.01 0.12 -19.55
N GLY A 78 9.09 0.60 -18.70
CA GLY A 78 8.50 -0.18 -17.61
C GLY A 78 9.42 -0.38 -16.40
N GLU A 79 10.58 0.29 -16.32
CA GLU A 79 11.44 0.25 -15.14
C GLU A 79 10.71 0.82 -13.93
N ILE A 80 10.78 0.12 -12.78
CA ILE A 80 10.15 0.55 -11.53
C ILE A 80 11.22 0.76 -10.48
N LYS A 81 11.24 1.93 -9.86
CA LYS A 81 12.05 2.24 -8.68
C LYS A 81 11.14 2.36 -7.46
N LEU A 82 11.50 1.65 -6.38
CA LEU A 82 10.77 1.70 -5.12
C LEU A 82 11.63 2.38 -4.06
N VAL A 83 11.03 3.33 -3.36
CA VAL A 83 11.67 4.05 -2.23
C VAL A 83 10.77 3.91 -1.01
N SER A 84 11.25 3.22 0.02
CA SER A 84 10.56 3.12 1.30
C SER A 84 10.86 4.35 2.16
N ILE A 85 9.81 4.97 2.68
CA ILE A 85 9.88 6.06 3.65
C ILE A 85 9.57 5.49 5.03
N PHE A 86 10.52 5.58 5.96
CA PHE A 86 10.27 5.11 7.33
C PHE A 86 9.13 5.90 7.96
N ARG A 87 8.15 5.20 8.53
CA ARG A 87 6.94 5.79 9.12
C ARG A 87 7.21 6.83 10.20
N ASP A 88 8.37 6.70 10.88
CA ASP A 88 8.80 7.58 11.97
C ASP A 88 9.67 8.76 11.49
N THR A 89 9.89 8.92 10.17
CA THR A 89 10.64 10.05 9.62
C THR A 89 9.96 11.36 10.03
N TYR A 90 10.73 12.28 10.62
CA TYR A 90 10.23 13.54 11.15
C TYR A 90 10.20 14.59 10.04
N LEU A 91 9.01 14.93 9.57
CA LEU A 91 8.79 15.82 8.44
C LEU A 91 7.78 16.91 8.76
N ASN A 92 7.75 17.95 7.94
CA ASN A 92 6.73 18.99 7.95
C ASN A 92 5.42 18.41 7.33
N LEU A 93 4.36 18.30 8.13
CA LEU A 93 3.13 17.62 7.72
C LEU A 93 2.12 18.54 7.00
N ASP A 94 2.24 19.87 7.15
CA ASP A 94 1.27 20.83 6.64
C ASP A 94 1.90 22.17 6.29
N ASP A 95 1.08 23.15 5.89
CA ASP A 95 1.56 24.51 5.55
C ASP A 95 1.71 25.42 6.78
N ASP A 96 1.19 25.01 7.93
CA ASP A 96 1.29 25.75 9.19
C ASP A 96 2.62 25.48 9.92
N GLY A 97 3.48 24.65 9.34
CA GLY A 97 4.78 24.32 9.91
C GLY A 97 4.74 23.26 11.01
N THR A 98 3.74 22.39 11.01
CA THR A 98 3.63 21.31 11.96
C THR A 98 4.57 20.17 11.60
N TYR A 99 5.58 19.93 12.43
CA TYR A 99 6.49 18.80 12.27
C TYR A 99 6.09 17.62 13.14
N ASN A 100 6.06 16.42 12.56
CA ASN A 100 5.82 15.16 13.28
C ASN A 100 6.32 13.97 12.43
N LYS A 101 6.12 12.73 12.93
CA LYS A 101 6.31 11.51 12.18
C LYS A 101 5.39 11.50 10.94
N ILE A 102 5.93 11.12 9.78
CA ILE A 102 5.19 11.19 8.51
C ILE A 102 3.90 10.35 8.51
N ASN A 103 3.84 9.23 9.24
CA ASN A 103 2.63 8.43 9.38
C ASN A 103 1.45 9.20 9.97
N GLN A 104 1.72 10.27 10.75
CA GLN A 104 0.68 11.14 11.32
C GLN A 104 0.00 12.01 10.25
N ALA A 105 0.64 12.26 9.11
CA ALA A 105 -0.01 12.99 8.02
C ALA A 105 -1.24 12.23 7.50
N TYR A 106 -1.09 10.92 7.31
CA TYR A 106 -2.21 10.06 6.90
C TYR A 106 -3.31 10.00 7.98
N ALA A 107 -2.95 9.81 9.24
CA ALA A 107 -3.91 9.75 10.34
C ALA A 107 -4.75 11.03 10.46
N ARG A 108 -4.17 12.20 10.20
CA ARG A 108 -4.82 13.51 10.31
C ARG A 108 -5.72 13.85 9.13
N GLY A 109 -5.24 13.64 7.91
CA GLY A 109 -5.91 14.08 6.69
C GLY A 109 -6.06 13.02 5.61
N GLY A 110 -5.76 11.74 5.92
CA GLY A 110 -5.84 10.65 4.95
C GLY A 110 -4.74 10.72 3.89
N PRO A 111 -4.95 10.04 2.74
CA PRO A 111 -3.96 9.98 1.68
C PRO A 111 -3.58 11.34 1.13
N LYS A 112 -4.52 12.27 1.01
CA LYS A 112 -4.26 13.64 0.52
C LYS A 112 -3.22 14.35 1.34
N GLN A 113 -3.37 14.39 2.66
CA GLN A 113 -2.42 15.04 3.55
C GLN A 113 -1.06 14.35 3.53
N ALA A 114 -1.03 13.01 3.45
CA ALA A 114 0.22 12.27 3.33
C ALA A 114 0.95 12.58 2.02
N ILE A 115 0.25 12.63 0.89
CA ILE A 115 0.80 13.00 -0.41
C ILE A 115 1.36 14.42 -0.38
N LYS A 116 0.60 15.38 0.14
CA LYS A 116 1.03 16.77 0.26
C LYS A 116 2.32 16.90 1.09
N ALA A 117 2.37 16.20 2.23
CA ALA A 117 3.57 16.18 3.06
C ALA A 117 4.76 15.53 2.34
N LEU A 118 4.57 14.41 1.65
CA LEU A 118 5.63 13.75 0.89
C LEU A 118 6.12 14.61 -0.27
N ASN A 119 5.23 15.17 -1.07
CA ASN A 119 5.56 16.06 -2.17
C ASN A 119 6.42 17.23 -1.72
N LYS A 120 6.01 17.89 -0.63
CA LYS A 120 6.70 19.04 -0.06
C LYS A 120 8.09 18.71 0.47
N ASN A 121 8.23 17.64 1.25
CA ASN A 121 9.49 17.34 1.94
C ASN A 121 10.51 16.60 1.07
N LEU A 122 10.05 15.84 0.06
CA LEU A 122 10.91 15.10 -0.85
C LEU A 122 11.17 15.85 -2.15
N ASP A 123 10.49 16.98 -2.36
CA ASP A 123 10.59 17.81 -3.55
C ASP A 123 10.28 16.99 -4.83
N ILE A 124 9.15 16.27 -4.78
CA ILE A 124 8.62 15.42 -5.85
C ILE A 124 7.18 15.79 -6.17
N GLN A 125 6.66 15.20 -7.26
CA GLN A 125 5.24 15.17 -7.58
C GLN A 125 4.77 13.72 -7.61
N ILE A 126 3.83 13.39 -6.74
CA ILE A 126 3.13 12.11 -6.74
C ILE A 126 1.89 12.27 -7.61
N ASP A 127 1.67 11.34 -8.55
CA ASP A 127 0.59 11.39 -9.54
C ASP A 127 -0.65 10.63 -9.10
N ASP A 128 -0.48 9.59 -8.26
CA ASP A 128 -1.57 8.73 -7.81
C ASP A 128 -1.22 8.03 -6.50
N TYR A 129 -2.18 7.33 -5.91
CA TYR A 129 -1.92 6.52 -4.73
C TYR A 129 -2.75 5.24 -4.69
N ALA A 130 -2.28 4.28 -3.89
CA ALA A 130 -3.05 3.12 -3.48
C ALA A 130 -2.87 2.89 -1.97
N THR A 131 -3.97 2.55 -1.29
CA THR A 131 -3.97 2.20 0.13
C THR A 131 -4.38 0.75 0.31
N PHE A 132 -3.61 0.03 1.11
CA PHE A 132 -3.80 -1.38 1.41
C PHE A 132 -3.95 -1.56 2.92
N ASN A 133 -4.98 -2.30 3.34
CA ASN A 133 -5.04 -2.92 4.65
C ASN A 133 -4.58 -4.39 4.55
N TRP A 134 -4.50 -5.08 5.67
CA TRP A 134 -4.08 -6.50 5.72
C TRP A 134 -4.92 -7.40 4.80
N LYS A 135 -6.25 -7.17 4.77
CA LYS A 135 -7.13 -7.91 3.88
C LYS A 135 -6.81 -7.69 2.41
N ALA A 136 -6.55 -6.44 2.01
CA ALA A 136 -6.23 -6.12 0.62
C ALA A 136 -4.88 -6.75 0.20
N VAL A 137 -3.89 -6.79 1.09
CA VAL A 137 -2.61 -7.48 0.85
C VAL A 137 -2.84 -8.98 0.68
N ALA A 138 -3.59 -9.61 1.61
CA ALA A 138 -3.90 -11.03 1.54
C ALA A 138 -4.65 -11.40 0.24
N ASP A 139 -5.68 -10.63 -0.11
CA ASP A 139 -6.43 -10.82 -1.35
C ASP A 139 -5.54 -10.66 -2.60
N SER A 140 -4.64 -9.68 -2.60
CA SER A 140 -3.71 -9.43 -3.72
C SER A 140 -2.75 -10.60 -3.93
N ILE A 141 -2.15 -11.12 -2.85
CA ILE A 141 -1.25 -12.27 -2.91
C ILE A 141 -2.01 -13.51 -3.40
N ASN A 142 -3.25 -13.72 -2.93
CA ASN A 142 -4.09 -14.83 -3.40
C ASN A 142 -4.41 -14.73 -4.91
N ILE A 143 -4.65 -13.51 -5.42
CA ILE A 143 -4.89 -13.28 -6.85
C ILE A 143 -3.63 -13.60 -7.68
N LEU A 144 -2.45 -13.27 -7.15
CA LEU A 144 -1.16 -13.57 -7.79
C LEU A 144 -0.76 -15.05 -7.67
N GLY A 145 -1.50 -15.85 -6.92
CA GLY A 145 -1.27 -17.29 -6.79
C GLY A 145 -0.40 -17.67 -5.60
N GLY A 146 -0.15 -16.78 -4.65
CA GLY A 146 0.68 -17.06 -3.47
C GLY A 146 2.13 -16.61 -3.64
N VAL A 147 2.96 -16.88 -2.62
CA VAL A 147 4.39 -16.54 -2.59
C VAL A 147 5.19 -17.66 -1.93
N ASP A 148 6.38 -17.96 -2.48
CA ASP A 148 7.29 -18.96 -1.94
C ASP A 148 8.21 -18.33 -0.90
N ILE A 149 8.15 -18.82 0.36
CA ILE A 149 8.98 -18.31 1.45
C ILE A 149 9.63 -19.50 2.19
N GLU A 150 10.91 -19.39 2.48
CA GLU A 150 11.63 -20.35 3.31
C GLU A 150 11.52 -19.92 4.77
N LEU A 151 10.81 -20.73 5.57
CA LEU A 151 10.61 -20.50 7.01
C LEU A 151 11.70 -21.20 7.82
N SER A 152 12.34 -20.47 8.71
CA SER A 152 13.17 -21.05 9.76
C SER A 152 12.29 -21.80 10.78
N LYS A 153 12.92 -22.65 11.60
CA LYS A 153 12.22 -23.35 12.71
C LYS A 153 11.65 -22.36 13.73
N ALA A 154 12.34 -21.23 13.96
CA ALA A 154 11.91 -20.21 14.89
C ALA A 154 10.65 -19.49 14.38
N GLU A 155 10.62 -19.11 13.11
CA GLU A 155 9.44 -18.49 12.47
C GLU A 155 8.26 -19.43 12.44
N PHE A 156 8.49 -20.70 12.07
CA PHE A 156 7.44 -21.72 12.05
C PHE A 156 6.79 -21.93 13.44
N TYR A 157 7.56 -21.77 14.52
CA TYR A 157 7.03 -21.93 15.87
C TYR A 157 5.91 -20.93 16.20
N TYR A 158 5.99 -19.71 15.66
CA TYR A 158 5.05 -18.63 15.97
C TYR A 158 4.02 -18.38 14.87
N ILE A 159 4.33 -18.66 13.60
CA ILE A 159 3.54 -18.22 12.45
C ILE A 159 2.09 -18.72 12.50
N ASN A 160 1.85 -19.94 12.99
CA ASN A 160 0.49 -20.51 13.05
C ASN A 160 -0.44 -19.74 14.01
N ALA A 161 0.10 -19.12 15.07
CA ALA A 161 -0.68 -18.23 15.93
C ALA A 161 -1.05 -16.95 15.18
N TYR A 162 -0.09 -16.35 14.47
CA TYR A 162 -0.31 -15.15 13.65
C TYR A 162 -1.26 -15.41 12.47
N ILE A 163 -1.21 -16.60 11.85
CA ILE A 163 -2.21 -17.00 10.82
C ILE A 163 -3.62 -16.97 11.41
N THR A 164 -3.81 -17.51 12.62
CA THR A 164 -5.13 -17.47 13.30
C THR A 164 -5.60 -16.04 13.50
N GLU A 165 -4.76 -15.17 14.05
CA GLU A 165 -5.08 -13.76 14.26
C GLU A 165 -5.37 -13.03 12.92
N THR A 166 -4.60 -13.34 11.88
CA THR A 166 -4.79 -12.74 10.55
C THR A 166 -6.10 -13.20 9.89
N VAL A 167 -6.49 -14.48 10.06
CA VAL A 167 -7.82 -14.97 9.62
C VAL A 167 -8.93 -14.19 10.32
N GLU A 168 -8.83 -13.99 11.63
CA GLU A 168 -9.82 -13.23 12.40
C GLU A 168 -9.89 -11.76 11.96
N ALA A 169 -8.72 -11.12 11.78
CA ALA A 169 -8.63 -9.72 11.40
C ALA A 169 -9.09 -9.44 9.96
N THR A 170 -8.80 -10.35 9.02
CA THR A 170 -9.11 -10.15 7.60
C THR A 170 -10.44 -10.75 7.16
N GLY A 171 -10.93 -11.75 7.89
CA GLY A 171 -12.08 -12.59 7.49
C GLY A 171 -11.78 -13.49 6.27
N VAL A 172 -10.53 -13.60 5.87
CA VAL A 172 -10.09 -14.47 4.75
C VAL A 172 -9.68 -15.82 5.31
N ALA A 173 -10.27 -16.90 4.80
CA ALA A 173 -9.96 -18.25 5.26
C ALA A 173 -8.55 -18.69 4.84
N SER A 174 -7.85 -19.35 5.74
CA SER A 174 -6.54 -19.96 5.49
C SER A 174 -6.32 -21.16 6.41
N GLN A 175 -5.24 -21.90 6.19
CA GLN A 175 -4.86 -23.08 6.97
C GLN A 175 -3.51 -22.87 7.64
N HIS A 176 -3.27 -23.55 8.76
CA HIS A 176 -1.97 -23.61 9.40
C HIS A 176 -0.93 -24.33 8.54
N LEU A 177 0.31 -23.86 8.61
CA LEU A 177 1.45 -24.53 8.00
C LEU A 177 1.83 -25.79 8.79
N LYS A 178 2.43 -26.77 8.10
CA LYS A 178 2.76 -28.09 8.68
C LYS A 178 4.21 -28.24 9.10
N SER A 179 5.12 -27.45 8.51
CA SER A 179 6.56 -27.57 8.77
C SER A 179 7.30 -26.27 8.44
N ALA A 180 8.50 -26.11 8.99
CA ALA A 180 9.48 -25.17 8.54
C ALA A 180 10.06 -25.58 7.17
N GLY A 181 10.90 -24.76 6.56
CA GLY A 181 11.47 -24.91 5.22
C GLY A 181 10.69 -24.15 4.17
N MET A 182 10.87 -24.53 2.91
CA MET A 182 10.19 -23.88 1.79
C MET A 182 8.68 -24.16 1.85
N ASN A 183 7.89 -23.10 1.87
CA ASN A 183 6.44 -23.16 1.84
C ASN A 183 5.91 -22.23 0.76
N HIS A 184 4.87 -22.67 0.05
CA HIS A 184 4.06 -21.81 -0.81
C HIS A 184 2.93 -21.23 0.03
N LEU A 185 3.04 -19.94 0.37
CA LEU A 185 2.13 -19.25 1.27
C LEU A 185 0.95 -18.65 0.50
N ASP A 186 -0.26 -18.83 1.02
CA ASP A 186 -1.40 -18.02 0.62
C ASP A 186 -1.30 -16.60 1.19
N GLY A 187 -2.25 -15.73 0.80
CA GLY A 187 -2.19 -14.33 1.18
C GLY A 187 -2.28 -14.10 2.69
N VAL A 188 -3.03 -14.90 3.42
CA VAL A 188 -3.16 -14.78 4.90
C VAL A 188 -1.88 -15.23 5.57
N GLN A 189 -1.30 -16.35 5.11
CA GLN A 189 -0.04 -16.87 5.62
C GLN A 189 1.12 -15.90 5.35
N ALA A 190 1.11 -15.25 4.18
CA ALA A 190 2.13 -14.25 3.82
C ALA A 190 1.99 -12.95 4.63
N VAL A 191 0.78 -12.52 4.96
CA VAL A 191 0.55 -11.36 5.85
C VAL A 191 0.92 -11.68 7.29
N ALA A 192 0.73 -12.93 7.72
CA ALA A 192 1.10 -13.39 9.06
C ALA A 192 2.61 -13.55 9.26
N TYR A 193 3.38 -13.70 8.18
CA TYR A 193 4.85 -13.76 8.16
C TYR A 193 5.47 -12.39 8.34
#